data_bd7ef4a78c292fec243c55c4d8db5315
#
_entry.id   bd7ef4a78c292fec243c55c4d8db5315
#
_cell.length_a   1.000
_cell.length_b   1.000
_cell.length_c   1.000
_cell.angle_alpha   90.00
_cell.angle_beta   90.00
_cell.angle_gamma   90.00
#
_symmetry.space_group_name_H-M   'P 1'
#
loop_
_entity.id
_entity.type
_entity.pdbx_description
1 polymer ?
#
loop_
_entity_poly.entity_id
_entity_poly.type
_entity_poly.pdbx_seq_one_letter_code
_entity_poly.pdbx_strand_id
1 'polypeptide(L)'
;MACPKDLIEMDDLVPVARVDTADLTCGECTDCLQMCPGLSPGTHAVEERMFGRARRDDERWLGIYDELVACWALDDAVHSRSGAGGAVSALLAHAMHHLQLDWALVCGRRGDKPWRAAPAICRNPTEVHQYSQSTYQLTPHLIGLYDVLRQEEESRGAIVGLPCHFQALRGIQALASPVGDRARKRVAFTIEIACSSNTLPSGTEALLVDELGLELQHVTRVFYRDATCEGVAYPGVFSAETVDGTRHELPLWRAFRTFKRHKTHRCLSCPDWLSGLTDVSVFDGDPNIFVASVNGTSDYAKHGTVLIRTPLGAAVLRSAQNAGVVGVRQTDLPPGNLGLERKRSRRVLHERGARPIPEPPIPGYVEPGECVDDDELLSVPADIRKHEGEAD
;
A
#
# COMPACT_ATOMS: atom_id res chain seq x y z
N MET A 1 7.28 -10.08 12.48
CA MET A 1 6.24 -11.10 12.64
C MET A 1 5.73 -11.13 14.06
N ALA A 2 4.50 -11.52 14.21
CA ALA A 2 3.84 -11.41 15.49
C ALA A 2 3.85 -12.72 16.31
N CYS A 3 4.73 -13.65 16.00
CA CYS A 3 4.92 -14.82 16.84
C CYS A 3 5.57 -14.40 18.16
N PRO A 4 4.90 -14.52 19.31
CA PRO A 4 5.46 -14.11 20.60
C PRO A 4 6.64 -14.99 21.02
N LYS A 5 6.77 -16.17 20.41
CA LYS A 5 7.84 -17.13 20.66
C LYS A 5 8.97 -17.08 19.63
N ASP A 6 8.89 -16.18 18.66
CA ASP A 6 9.87 -15.99 17.56
C ASP A 6 10.15 -17.27 16.75
N LEU A 7 9.13 -18.11 16.56
CA LEU A 7 9.24 -19.40 15.87
C LEU A 7 9.06 -19.31 14.36
N ILE A 8 8.77 -18.14 13.81
CA ILE A 8 8.48 -17.94 12.39
C ILE A 8 9.43 -16.89 11.84
N GLU A 9 10.01 -17.17 10.68
CA GLU A 9 10.75 -16.20 9.88
C GLU A 9 10.17 -16.11 8.47
N MET A 10 10.70 -15.19 7.67
CA MET A 10 10.31 -15.08 6.27
C MET A 10 11.45 -15.58 5.38
N ASP A 11 11.14 -16.55 4.55
CA ASP A 11 11.92 -16.85 3.37
C ASP A 11 11.27 -16.09 2.21
N ASP A 12 11.89 -14.98 1.84
CA ASP A 12 11.35 -14.00 0.89
C ASP A 12 9.92 -13.54 1.30
N LEU A 13 8.88 -14.03 0.64
CA LEU A 13 7.47 -13.71 0.91
C LEU A 13 6.73 -14.81 1.67
N VAL A 14 7.40 -15.93 1.96
CA VAL A 14 6.78 -17.10 2.58
C VAL A 14 7.17 -17.18 4.06
N PRO A 15 6.21 -17.25 4.99
CA PRO A 15 6.52 -17.52 6.38
C PRO A 15 6.94 -18.98 6.55
N VAL A 16 8.11 -19.19 7.15
CA VAL A 16 8.66 -20.53 7.44
C VAL A 16 8.94 -20.68 8.93
N ALA A 17 8.93 -21.92 9.42
CA ALA A 17 9.30 -22.20 10.79
C ALA A 17 10.83 -22.11 10.96
N ARG A 18 11.30 -21.48 12.05
CA ARG A 18 12.72 -21.39 12.40
C ARG A 18 13.28 -22.67 13.01
N VAL A 19 12.39 -23.52 13.49
CA VAL A 19 12.72 -24.77 14.18
C VAL A 19 12.03 -25.93 13.50
N ASP A 20 12.48 -27.15 13.74
CA ASP A 20 11.76 -28.34 13.26
C ASP A 20 10.30 -28.28 13.74
N THR A 21 9.39 -28.65 12.88
CA THR A 21 7.95 -28.65 13.19
C THR A 21 7.61 -29.55 14.38
N ALA A 22 8.44 -30.58 14.65
CA ALA A 22 8.33 -31.44 15.81
C ALA A 22 8.59 -30.70 17.13
N ASP A 23 9.43 -29.66 17.11
CA ASP A 23 9.80 -28.84 18.28
C ASP A 23 8.95 -27.58 18.41
N LEU A 24 7.95 -27.39 17.53
CA LEU A 24 7.06 -26.24 17.59
C LEU A 24 6.19 -26.29 18.84
N THR A 25 6.52 -25.47 19.83
CA THR A 25 5.72 -25.30 21.06
C THR A 25 4.54 -24.35 20.87
N CYS A 26 3.95 -24.32 19.67
CA CYS A 26 2.80 -23.49 19.36
C CYS A 26 1.57 -23.91 20.16
N GLY A 27 1.38 -25.21 20.37
CA GLY A 27 0.31 -25.77 21.19
C GLY A 27 -1.04 -25.09 20.94
N GLU A 28 -1.56 -24.47 21.97
CA GLU A 28 -2.84 -23.74 21.94
C GLU A 28 -2.71 -22.27 21.51
N CYS A 29 -1.50 -21.79 21.15
CA CYS A 29 -1.28 -20.39 20.73
C CYS A 29 -1.83 -20.13 19.33
N THR A 30 -2.73 -19.16 19.21
CA THR A 30 -3.38 -18.76 17.94
C THR A 30 -3.08 -17.33 17.55
N ASP A 31 -2.12 -16.65 18.18
CA ASP A 31 -1.85 -15.23 17.99
C ASP A 31 -1.59 -14.84 16.51
N CYS A 32 -0.78 -15.65 15.80
CA CYS A 32 -0.50 -15.40 14.39
C CYS A 32 -1.74 -15.55 13.47
N LEU A 33 -2.68 -16.40 13.84
CA LEU A 33 -3.95 -16.58 13.12
C LEU A 33 -4.92 -15.44 13.43
N GLN A 34 -5.01 -15.01 14.69
CA GLN A 34 -5.92 -13.94 15.11
C GLN A 34 -5.59 -12.59 14.47
N MET A 35 -4.31 -12.30 14.23
CA MET A 35 -3.91 -11.05 13.60
C MET A 35 -3.81 -11.11 12.07
N CYS A 36 -3.97 -12.29 11.46
CA CYS A 36 -3.90 -12.44 10.01
C CYS A 36 -5.10 -11.79 9.33
N PRO A 37 -4.92 -10.72 8.52
CA PRO A 37 -6.06 -10.08 7.84
C PRO A 37 -6.76 -11.03 6.86
N GLY A 38 -6.06 -12.10 6.45
CA GLY A 38 -6.59 -13.15 5.58
C GLY A 38 -7.63 -14.05 6.24
N LEU A 39 -7.55 -14.18 7.55
CA LEU A 39 -8.42 -15.05 8.35
C LEU A 39 -9.40 -14.24 9.21
N SER A 40 -9.13 -12.96 9.46
CA SER A 40 -9.98 -12.10 10.27
C SER A 40 -11.24 -11.68 9.51
N PRO A 41 -12.43 -11.91 10.05
CA PRO A 41 -13.71 -11.65 9.37
C PRO A 41 -14.12 -10.18 9.37
N GLY A 42 -13.34 -9.26 9.92
CA GLY A 42 -13.74 -7.85 9.90
C GLY A 42 -13.05 -6.94 10.89
N THR A 43 -13.16 -5.67 10.61
CA THR A 43 -12.50 -4.58 11.34
C THR A 43 -13.46 -3.79 12.24
N HIS A 44 -14.78 -4.08 12.19
CA HIS A 44 -15.81 -3.28 12.87
C HIS A 44 -15.57 -3.13 14.38
N ALA A 45 -15.29 -4.22 15.08
CA ALA A 45 -15.04 -4.17 16.53
C ALA A 45 -13.74 -3.40 16.90
N VAL A 46 -12.76 -3.38 16.01
CA VAL A 46 -11.54 -2.58 16.17
C VAL A 46 -11.84 -1.11 15.93
N GLU A 47 -12.64 -0.82 14.93
CA GLU A 47 -13.05 0.52 14.56
C GLU A 47 -13.92 1.16 15.66
N GLU A 48 -14.89 0.45 16.20
CA GLU A 48 -15.69 0.91 17.35
C GLU A 48 -14.82 1.23 18.57
N ARG A 49 -13.80 0.43 18.85
CA ARG A 49 -12.84 0.74 19.94
C ARG A 49 -11.98 1.96 19.63
N MET A 50 -11.60 2.16 18.36
CA MET A 50 -10.74 3.27 17.95
C MET A 50 -11.49 4.62 17.92
N PHE A 51 -12.73 4.61 17.46
CA PHE A 51 -13.53 5.83 17.23
C PHE A 51 -14.68 6.00 18.22
N GLY A 52 -14.94 5.02 19.09
CA GLY A 52 -16.02 5.06 20.06
C GLY A 52 -17.44 4.97 19.48
N ARG A 53 -17.56 4.61 18.20
CA ARG A 53 -18.83 4.47 17.50
C ARG A 53 -18.74 3.50 16.32
N ALA A 54 -19.90 3.01 15.86
CA ALA A 54 -20.01 2.29 14.60
C ALA A 54 -20.00 3.25 13.39
N ARG A 55 -19.76 2.71 12.21
CA ARG A 55 -19.90 3.44 10.93
C ARG A 55 -21.35 3.87 10.70
N ARG A 56 -21.52 5.04 10.10
CA ARG A 56 -22.76 5.44 9.45
C ARG A 56 -22.88 4.78 8.07
N ASP A 57 -24.05 4.82 7.46
CA ASP A 57 -24.28 4.22 6.14
C ASP A 57 -23.42 4.84 5.05
N ASP A 58 -23.17 6.13 5.10
CA ASP A 58 -22.31 6.87 4.17
C ASP A 58 -20.81 6.53 4.34
N GLU A 59 -20.41 6.03 5.51
CA GLU A 59 -19.05 5.61 5.82
C GLU A 59 -18.77 4.13 5.48
N ARG A 60 -19.78 3.37 5.04
CA ARG A 60 -19.69 1.92 4.81
C ARG A 60 -18.46 1.50 4.02
N TRP A 61 -18.10 2.25 2.99
CA TRP A 61 -17.04 1.89 2.06
C TRP A 61 -15.67 2.46 2.40
N LEU A 62 -15.64 3.62 3.01
CA LEU A 62 -14.42 4.37 3.28
C LEU A 62 -13.95 4.25 4.74
N GLY A 63 -14.80 3.75 5.65
CA GLY A 63 -14.57 3.80 7.08
C GLY A 63 -14.92 5.16 7.67
N ILE A 64 -14.74 5.29 8.98
CA ILE A 64 -15.00 6.53 9.72
C ILE A 64 -13.97 7.59 9.35
N TYR A 65 -14.41 8.80 9.06
CA TYR A 65 -13.56 9.97 8.83
C TYR A 65 -14.31 11.26 9.21
N ASP A 66 -13.55 12.29 9.54
CA ASP A 66 -14.07 13.59 9.91
C ASP A 66 -13.98 14.61 8.77
N GLU A 67 -12.94 14.50 7.93
CA GLU A 67 -12.65 15.47 6.87
C GLU A 67 -12.11 14.78 5.62
N LEU A 68 -12.47 15.30 4.43
CA LEU A 68 -11.98 14.87 3.14
C LEU A 68 -11.42 16.08 2.38
N VAL A 69 -10.16 16.01 1.98
CA VAL A 69 -9.47 17.10 1.30
C VAL A 69 -8.59 16.60 0.15
N ALA A 70 -8.38 17.46 -0.86
CA ALA A 70 -7.26 17.32 -1.78
C ALA A 70 -5.99 17.86 -1.11
N CYS A 71 -4.88 17.12 -1.21
CA CYS A 71 -3.61 17.48 -0.57
C CYS A 71 -2.43 17.14 -1.49
N TRP A 72 -1.42 18.02 -1.52
CA TRP A 72 -0.19 17.84 -2.30
C TRP A 72 1.01 18.48 -1.58
N ALA A 73 2.21 18.00 -1.88
CA ALA A 73 3.44 18.61 -1.43
C ALA A 73 3.66 19.95 -2.12
N LEU A 74 4.09 20.97 -1.36
CA LEU A 74 4.49 22.28 -1.90
C LEU A 74 5.95 22.31 -2.33
N ASP A 75 6.77 21.34 -1.92
CA ASP A 75 8.11 21.12 -2.44
C ASP A 75 8.01 20.48 -3.84
N ASP A 76 8.51 21.19 -4.86
CA ASP A 76 8.42 20.78 -6.26
C ASP A 76 9.15 19.45 -6.53
N ALA A 77 10.26 19.18 -5.84
CA ALA A 77 11.00 17.94 -6.01
C ALA A 77 10.23 16.72 -5.46
N VAL A 78 9.55 16.89 -4.34
CA VAL A 78 8.67 15.86 -3.76
C VAL A 78 7.43 15.68 -4.62
N HIS A 79 6.80 16.77 -5.05
CA HIS A 79 5.61 16.76 -5.88
C HIS A 79 5.87 16.06 -7.23
N SER A 80 6.92 16.46 -7.94
CA SER A 80 7.22 15.92 -9.29
C SER A 80 7.56 14.43 -9.27
N ARG A 81 8.32 13.97 -8.28
CA ARG A 81 8.74 12.56 -8.14
C ARG A 81 7.63 11.63 -7.68
N SER A 82 6.61 12.14 -7.02
CA SER A 82 5.55 11.34 -6.41
C SER A 82 4.48 10.93 -7.43
N GLY A 83 3.86 9.77 -7.20
CA GLY A 83 2.81 9.25 -8.06
C GLY A 83 1.50 10.07 -8.03
N ALA A 84 1.15 10.70 -6.90
CA ALA A 84 -0.07 11.49 -6.72
C ALA A 84 0.18 12.75 -5.88
N GLY A 85 1.14 13.59 -6.30
CA GLY A 85 1.39 14.91 -5.71
C GLY A 85 2.12 14.92 -4.36
N GLY A 86 2.56 13.78 -3.81
CA GLY A 86 3.49 13.72 -2.68
C GLY A 86 2.90 13.95 -1.29
N ALA A 87 1.58 13.99 -1.14
CA ALA A 87 0.91 14.22 0.14
C ALA A 87 1.41 13.27 1.26
N VAL A 88 1.52 11.97 0.96
CA VAL A 88 1.99 10.96 1.93
C VAL A 88 3.39 11.26 2.45
N SER A 89 4.34 11.51 1.53
CA SER A 89 5.74 11.77 1.89
C SER A 89 5.90 13.08 2.65
N ALA A 90 5.20 14.13 2.22
CA ALA A 90 5.24 15.42 2.86
C ALA A 90 4.63 15.38 4.28
N LEU A 91 3.46 14.76 4.43
CA LEU A 91 2.81 14.59 5.74
C LEU A 91 3.64 13.71 6.68
N LEU A 92 4.23 12.61 6.18
CA LEU A 92 5.06 11.73 6.99
C LEU A 92 6.32 12.43 7.48
N ALA A 93 7.05 13.10 6.58
CA ALA A 93 8.26 13.85 6.94
C ALA A 93 7.95 14.94 7.96
N HIS A 94 6.83 15.68 7.77
CA HIS A 94 6.38 16.68 8.72
C HIS A 94 5.98 16.05 10.07
N ALA A 95 5.25 14.93 10.06
CA ALA A 95 4.85 14.23 11.28
C ALA A 95 6.06 13.74 12.07
N MET A 96 7.11 13.23 11.42
CA MET A 96 8.34 12.84 12.10
C MET A 96 8.96 14.00 12.87
N HIS A 97 9.04 15.17 12.26
CA HIS A 97 9.55 16.38 12.92
C HIS A 97 8.58 16.90 14.01
N HIS A 98 7.31 17.09 13.67
CA HIS A 98 6.30 17.71 14.54
C HIS A 98 6.00 16.89 15.79
N LEU A 99 5.93 15.55 15.65
CA LEU A 99 5.64 14.62 16.73
C LEU A 99 6.90 14.05 17.40
N GLN A 100 8.09 14.50 16.97
CA GLN A 100 9.39 14.00 17.44
C GLN A 100 9.48 12.47 17.35
N LEU A 101 9.26 11.93 16.15
CA LEU A 101 9.31 10.50 15.91
C LEU A 101 10.72 10.06 15.53
N ASP A 102 11.17 8.95 16.10
CA ASP A 102 12.51 8.40 15.93
C ASP A 102 12.64 7.56 14.66
N TRP A 103 11.50 7.10 14.13
CA TRP A 103 11.49 6.25 12.94
C TRP A 103 10.17 6.35 12.16
N ALA A 104 10.26 6.00 10.88
CA ALA A 104 9.08 5.76 10.04
C ALA A 104 9.29 4.49 9.20
N LEU A 105 8.33 3.58 9.23
CA LEU A 105 8.30 2.41 8.37
C LEU A 105 7.62 2.75 7.06
N VAL A 106 8.33 2.58 5.96
CA VAL A 106 7.87 2.83 4.60
C VAL A 106 8.21 1.66 3.67
N CYS A 107 7.67 1.66 2.46
CA CYS A 107 8.05 0.72 1.42
C CYS A 107 9.27 1.24 0.65
N GLY A 108 10.38 0.54 0.79
CA GLY A 108 11.63 0.82 0.11
C GLY A 108 11.99 -0.24 -0.95
N ARG A 109 13.30 -0.40 -1.18
CA ARG A 109 13.88 -1.36 -2.13
C ARG A 109 15.00 -2.14 -1.48
N ARG A 110 15.25 -3.36 -1.95
CA ARG A 110 16.43 -4.12 -1.56
C ARG A 110 17.68 -3.50 -2.18
N GLY A 111 18.75 -3.43 -1.40
CA GLY A 111 20.03 -2.89 -1.89
C GLY A 111 20.70 -3.77 -2.94
N ASP A 112 20.53 -5.09 -2.82
CA ASP A 112 21.08 -6.09 -3.76
C ASP A 112 20.21 -6.30 -5.01
N LYS A 113 18.93 -5.92 -4.95
CA LYS A 113 17.93 -6.08 -6.02
C LYS A 113 17.04 -4.83 -6.06
N PRO A 114 17.46 -3.75 -6.75
CA PRO A 114 16.73 -2.47 -6.75
C PRO A 114 15.30 -2.54 -7.28
N TRP A 115 14.96 -3.59 -8.03
CA TRP A 115 13.60 -3.87 -8.51
C TRP A 115 12.71 -4.60 -7.49
N ARG A 116 13.29 -5.09 -6.38
CA ARG A 116 12.55 -5.78 -5.32
C ARG A 116 12.17 -4.79 -4.23
N ALA A 117 10.88 -4.72 -3.95
CA ALA A 117 10.38 -3.94 -2.83
C ALA A 117 10.72 -4.63 -1.49
N ALA A 118 10.99 -3.81 -0.48
CA ALA A 118 11.28 -4.26 0.88
C ALA A 118 10.81 -3.21 1.90
N PRO A 119 10.56 -3.60 3.16
CA PRO A 119 10.36 -2.61 4.21
C PRO A 119 11.63 -1.78 4.41
N ALA A 120 11.45 -0.48 4.65
CA ALA A 120 12.55 0.43 4.96
C ALA A 120 12.20 1.26 6.19
N ILE A 121 13.20 1.51 7.05
CA ILE A 121 13.07 2.35 8.23
C ILE A 121 13.81 3.65 7.98
N CYS A 122 13.05 4.76 7.91
CA CYS A 122 13.61 6.11 7.90
C CYS A 122 13.87 6.56 9.33
N ARG A 123 15.05 7.14 9.57
CA ARG A 123 15.47 7.65 10.89
C ARG A 123 15.37 9.17 11.00
N ASN A 124 15.16 9.83 9.89
CA ASN A 124 14.95 11.27 9.86
C ASN A 124 13.99 11.67 8.71
N PRO A 125 13.39 12.87 8.76
CA PRO A 125 12.43 13.32 7.76
C PRO A 125 12.95 13.34 6.32
N THR A 126 14.25 13.60 6.12
CA THR A 126 14.82 13.72 4.76
C THR A 126 14.94 12.37 4.06
N GLU A 127 15.10 11.28 4.80
CA GLU A 127 15.14 9.93 4.25
C GLU A 127 13.78 9.51 3.64
N VAL A 128 12.67 10.04 4.15
CA VAL A 128 11.33 9.76 3.63
C VAL A 128 11.22 10.09 2.14
N HIS A 129 11.86 11.18 1.71
CA HIS A 129 11.78 11.64 0.32
C HIS A 129 12.47 10.70 -0.67
N GLN A 130 13.39 9.84 -0.21
CA GLN A 130 14.01 8.82 -1.06
C GLN A 130 13.01 7.75 -1.53
N TYR A 131 11.92 7.57 -0.77
CA TYR A 131 10.87 6.59 -1.00
C TYR A 131 9.56 7.20 -1.52
N SER A 132 9.59 8.44 -2.02
CA SER A 132 8.42 9.21 -2.50
C SER A 132 7.89 8.71 -3.84
N GLN A 133 7.62 7.41 -3.95
CA GLN A 133 7.16 6.78 -5.19
C GLN A 133 6.12 5.69 -4.92
N SER A 134 5.23 5.48 -5.89
CA SER A 134 4.34 4.32 -5.89
C SER A 134 5.13 3.01 -6.00
N THR A 135 4.65 1.97 -5.35
CA THR A 135 5.19 0.62 -5.44
C THR A 135 4.04 -0.36 -5.53
N TYR A 136 3.96 -1.10 -6.64
CA TYR A 136 2.90 -2.08 -6.88
C TYR A 136 3.41 -3.51 -6.69
N GLN A 137 4.17 -3.75 -5.61
CA GLN A 137 4.78 -5.04 -5.33
C GLN A 137 4.53 -5.47 -3.89
N LEU A 138 4.13 -6.73 -3.71
CA LEU A 138 3.95 -7.33 -2.39
C LEU A 138 5.26 -7.33 -1.61
N THR A 139 5.18 -6.93 -0.35
CA THR A 139 6.31 -6.93 0.58
C THR A 139 5.88 -7.48 1.94
N PRO A 140 6.78 -8.13 2.69
CA PRO A 140 6.53 -8.51 4.07
C PRO A 140 6.67 -7.28 5.01
N HIS A 141 5.87 -6.26 4.78
CA HIS A 141 6.04 -4.90 5.30
C HIS A 141 6.20 -4.81 6.82
N LEU A 142 5.36 -5.54 7.58
CA LEU A 142 5.38 -5.49 9.04
C LEU A 142 6.57 -6.23 9.70
N ILE A 143 7.45 -6.86 8.91
CA ILE A 143 8.73 -7.32 9.44
C ILE A 143 9.57 -6.14 9.90
N GLY A 144 9.59 -5.05 9.14
CA GLY A 144 10.29 -3.82 9.54
C GLY A 144 9.79 -3.27 10.88
N LEU A 145 8.49 -3.35 11.15
CA LEU A 145 7.96 -3.00 12.47
C LEU A 145 8.49 -3.92 13.57
N TYR A 146 8.49 -5.22 13.33
CA TYR A 146 8.97 -6.20 14.31
C TYR A 146 10.44 -5.97 14.65
N ASP A 147 11.27 -5.71 13.64
CA ASP A 147 12.70 -5.42 13.83
C ASP A 147 12.92 -4.17 14.69
N VAL A 148 12.17 -3.11 14.44
CA VAL A 148 12.20 -1.89 15.27
C VAL A 148 11.75 -2.18 16.70
N LEU A 149 10.62 -2.88 16.85
CA LEU A 149 10.08 -3.18 18.19
C LEU A 149 11.00 -4.06 19.05
N ARG A 150 11.91 -4.80 18.43
CA ARG A 150 12.92 -5.61 19.16
C ARG A 150 14.16 -4.81 19.58
N GLN A 151 14.60 -3.86 18.74
CA GLN A 151 15.91 -3.23 18.90
C GLN A 151 15.91 -2.01 19.81
N GLU A 152 14.82 -1.27 19.91
CA GLU A 152 14.78 0.03 20.58
C GLU A 152 13.58 0.12 21.54
N GLU A 153 13.83 0.12 22.85
CA GLU A 153 12.76 -0.02 23.86
C GLU A 153 11.83 1.20 23.97
N GLU A 154 12.30 2.41 23.71
CA GLU A 154 11.49 3.62 23.95
C GLU A 154 11.20 4.46 22.69
N SER A 155 11.76 4.13 21.55
CA SER A 155 11.58 4.91 20.33
C SER A 155 10.13 4.86 19.81
N ARG A 156 9.64 5.98 19.32
CA ARG A 156 8.30 6.12 18.76
C ARG A 156 8.35 6.42 17.27
N GLY A 157 7.39 5.94 16.52
CA GLY A 157 7.44 6.16 15.08
C GLY A 157 6.09 6.09 14.37
N ALA A 158 6.18 6.23 13.05
CA ALA A 158 5.05 6.18 12.15
C ALA A 158 5.11 4.99 11.20
N ILE A 159 3.96 4.62 10.66
CA ILE A 159 3.86 3.59 9.62
C ILE A 159 3.06 4.14 8.44
N VAL A 160 3.63 4.01 7.23
CA VAL A 160 2.89 4.11 5.98
C VAL A 160 2.66 2.72 5.43
N GLY A 161 1.43 2.37 5.08
CA GLY A 161 1.13 1.01 4.64
C GLY A 161 -0.19 0.87 3.89
N LEU A 162 -0.54 -0.37 3.60
CA LEU A 162 -1.75 -0.77 2.92
C LEU A 162 -2.83 -1.20 3.93
N PRO A 163 -4.12 -1.32 3.53
CA PRO A 163 -5.20 -1.71 4.43
C PRO A 163 -4.93 -2.98 5.25
N CYS A 164 -4.42 -4.02 4.62
CA CYS A 164 -4.08 -5.28 5.30
C CYS A 164 -2.96 -5.13 6.34
N HIS A 165 -2.02 -4.19 6.16
CA HIS A 165 -0.98 -3.91 7.15
C HIS A 165 -1.59 -3.31 8.42
N PHE A 166 -2.57 -2.43 8.30
CA PHE A 166 -3.22 -1.82 9.47
C PHE A 166 -4.20 -2.75 10.15
N GLN A 167 -4.90 -3.61 9.42
CA GLN A 167 -5.67 -4.69 10.03
C GLN A 167 -4.78 -5.59 10.89
N ALA A 168 -3.62 -6.01 10.37
CA ALA A 168 -2.64 -6.80 11.11
C ALA A 168 -2.04 -6.02 12.28
N LEU A 169 -1.68 -4.74 12.09
CA LEU A 169 -1.17 -3.88 13.16
C LEU A 169 -2.16 -3.78 14.32
N ARG A 170 -3.44 -3.54 14.05
CA ARG A 170 -4.46 -3.46 15.09
C ARG A 170 -4.68 -4.81 15.77
N GLY A 171 -4.58 -5.91 15.02
CA GLY A 171 -4.52 -7.26 15.57
C GLY A 171 -3.35 -7.44 16.54
N ILE A 172 -2.13 -7.04 16.16
CA ILE A 172 -0.94 -7.06 17.02
C ILE A 172 -1.18 -6.22 18.28
N GLN A 173 -1.68 -5.01 18.13
CA GLN A 173 -1.97 -4.11 19.25
C GLN A 173 -3.05 -4.64 20.21
N ALA A 174 -3.93 -5.50 19.73
CA ALA A 174 -4.97 -6.14 20.54
C ALA A 174 -4.43 -7.34 21.38
N LEU A 175 -3.25 -7.87 21.06
CA LEU A 175 -2.67 -8.98 21.81
C LEU A 175 -2.34 -8.56 23.23
N ALA A 176 -2.69 -9.40 24.19
CA ALA A 176 -2.26 -9.30 25.58
C ALA A 176 -0.83 -9.88 25.73
N SER A 177 0.14 -9.26 25.09
CA SER A 177 1.52 -9.74 25.03
C SER A 177 2.52 -8.57 25.03
N PRO A 178 3.80 -8.81 25.38
CA PRO A 178 4.83 -7.76 25.32
C PRO A 178 4.98 -7.11 23.94
N VAL A 179 4.76 -7.85 22.86
CA VAL A 179 4.76 -7.30 21.48
C VAL A 179 3.58 -6.37 21.26
N GLY A 180 2.38 -6.77 21.72
CA GLY A 180 1.18 -5.93 21.64
C GLY A 180 1.35 -4.64 22.44
N ASP A 181 1.91 -4.72 23.65
CA ASP A 181 2.18 -3.55 24.49
C ASP A 181 3.16 -2.58 23.82
N ARG A 182 4.27 -3.10 23.29
CA ARG A 182 5.24 -2.29 22.54
C ARG A 182 4.61 -1.64 21.31
N ALA A 183 3.84 -2.39 20.54
CA ALA A 183 3.18 -1.85 19.35
C ALA A 183 2.18 -0.75 19.70
N ARG A 184 1.44 -0.85 20.82
CA ARG A 184 0.54 0.21 21.31
C ARG A 184 1.30 1.47 21.71
N LYS A 185 2.42 1.34 22.41
CA LYS A 185 3.19 2.47 22.93
C LYS A 185 4.01 3.19 21.86
N ARG A 186 4.54 2.43 20.89
CA ARG A 186 5.59 2.91 19.99
C ARG A 186 5.09 3.32 18.61
N VAL A 187 3.98 2.78 18.12
CA VAL A 187 3.36 3.25 16.88
C VAL A 187 2.48 4.46 17.20
N ALA A 188 3.00 5.63 16.89
CA ALA A 188 2.40 6.90 17.30
C ALA A 188 1.58 7.57 16.18
N PHE A 189 1.86 7.28 14.90
CA PHE A 189 1.16 7.87 13.77
C PHE A 189 1.05 6.90 12.60
N THR A 190 -0.07 6.94 11.88
CA THR A 190 -0.37 5.96 10.83
C THR A 190 -0.96 6.65 9.59
N ILE A 191 -0.40 6.32 8.41
CA ILE A 191 -0.91 6.75 7.10
C ILE A 191 -1.20 5.53 6.25
N GLU A 192 -2.45 5.36 5.84
CA GLU A 192 -2.89 4.31 4.94
C GLU A 192 -2.92 4.80 3.49
N ILE A 193 -2.46 3.96 2.57
CA ILE A 193 -2.62 4.18 1.13
C ILE A 193 -3.68 3.22 0.61
N ALA A 194 -4.67 3.73 -0.11
CA ALA A 194 -5.71 2.91 -0.73
C ALA A 194 -5.10 1.84 -1.64
N CYS A 195 -5.69 0.65 -1.62
CA CYS A 195 -5.18 -0.50 -2.35
C CYS A 195 -6.28 -1.21 -3.14
N SER A 196 -6.20 -1.21 -4.46
CA SER A 196 -7.07 -2.03 -5.31
C SER A 196 -6.59 -3.50 -5.37
N SER A 197 -5.29 -3.71 -5.46
CA SER A 197 -4.60 -5.01 -5.37
C SER A 197 -3.09 -4.78 -5.38
N ASN A 198 -2.33 -5.82 -5.03
CA ASN A 198 -0.88 -5.80 -5.14
C ASN A 198 -0.39 -6.98 -6.00
N THR A 199 0.86 -6.93 -6.46
CA THR A 199 1.44 -7.94 -7.35
C THR A 199 2.59 -8.68 -6.69
N LEU A 200 2.84 -9.90 -7.15
CA LEU A 200 4.06 -10.62 -6.81
C LEU A 200 5.28 -9.89 -7.42
N PRO A 201 6.48 -10.06 -6.87
CA PRO A 201 7.70 -9.51 -7.45
C PRO A 201 7.95 -9.92 -8.90
N SER A 202 7.52 -11.12 -9.29
CA SER A 202 7.57 -11.60 -10.67
C SER A 202 6.87 -10.68 -11.67
N GLY A 203 5.87 -9.87 -11.23
CA GLY A 203 5.24 -8.88 -12.09
C GLY A 203 6.19 -7.74 -12.48
N THR A 204 7.02 -7.27 -11.55
CA THR A 204 8.06 -6.27 -11.87
C THR A 204 9.17 -6.89 -12.72
N GLU A 205 9.58 -8.12 -12.42
CA GLU A 205 10.58 -8.84 -13.21
C GLU A 205 10.10 -9.04 -14.65
N ALA A 206 8.82 -9.41 -14.86
CA ALA A 206 8.22 -9.50 -16.19
C ALA A 206 8.22 -8.16 -16.94
N LEU A 207 7.94 -7.02 -16.27
CA LEU A 207 8.06 -5.71 -16.92
C LEU A 207 9.49 -5.43 -17.40
N LEU A 208 10.47 -5.76 -16.58
CA LEU A 208 11.88 -5.50 -16.89
C LEU A 208 12.41 -6.44 -17.99
N VAL A 209 12.12 -7.73 -17.89
CA VAL A 209 12.66 -8.76 -18.80
C VAL A 209 11.80 -8.90 -20.05
N ASP A 210 10.48 -9.15 -19.90
CA ASP A 210 9.64 -9.52 -21.02
C ASP A 210 9.16 -8.30 -21.82
N GLU A 211 8.88 -7.16 -21.15
CA GLU A 211 8.35 -5.97 -21.80
C GLU A 211 9.47 -4.98 -22.23
N LEU A 212 10.53 -4.83 -21.43
CA LEU A 212 11.64 -3.90 -21.72
C LEU A 212 12.90 -4.56 -22.24
N GLY A 213 13.01 -5.91 -22.21
CA GLY A 213 14.17 -6.67 -22.70
C GLY A 213 15.43 -6.46 -21.87
N LEU A 214 15.32 -6.12 -20.58
CA LEU A 214 16.44 -5.81 -19.72
C LEU A 214 16.94 -7.03 -18.96
N GLU A 215 18.24 -7.09 -18.77
CA GLU A 215 18.84 -8.03 -17.83
C GLU A 215 18.78 -7.44 -16.40
N LEU A 216 18.19 -8.18 -15.46
CA LEU A 216 17.95 -7.70 -14.10
C LEU A 216 19.21 -7.17 -13.41
N GLN A 217 20.36 -7.78 -13.64
CA GLN A 217 21.65 -7.38 -13.07
C GLN A 217 22.11 -5.97 -13.50
N HIS A 218 21.58 -5.46 -14.60
CA HIS A 218 21.91 -4.12 -15.10
C HIS A 218 20.94 -3.04 -14.59
N VAL A 219 19.84 -3.42 -13.94
CA VAL A 219 18.83 -2.49 -13.42
C VAL A 219 19.31 -1.88 -12.11
N THR A 220 19.38 -0.56 -12.05
CA THR A 220 19.79 0.21 -10.86
C THR A 220 18.62 0.85 -10.14
N ARG A 221 17.55 1.20 -10.87
CA ARG A 221 16.35 1.86 -10.30
C ARG A 221 15.10 1.48 -11.08
N VAL A 222 13.96 1.50 -10.38
CA VAL A 222 12.63 1.24 -10.96
C VAL A 222 11.64 2.26 -10.43
N PHE A 223 10.83 2.83 -11.31
CA PHE A 223 9.77 3.79 -11.00
C PHE A 223 8.46 3.30 -11.60
N TYR A 224 7.43 3.17 -10.78
CA TYR A 224 6.13 2.64 -11.23
C TYR A 224 5.22 3.68 -11.85
N ARG A 225 5.42 4.95 -11.52
CA ARG A 225 4.64 6.09 -12.03
C ARG A 225 5.57 7.29 -12.16
N ASP A 226 6.43 7.23 -13.16
CA ASP A 226 7.42 8.27 -13.40
C ASP A 226 6.84 9.36 -14.30
N ALA A 227 6.62 10.52 -13.75
CA ALA A 227 6.22 11.73 -14.49
C ALA A 227 7.38 12.74 -14.60
N THR A 228 8.63 12.29 -14.30
CA THR A 228 9.83 13.13 -14.46
C THR A 228 10.49 12.95 -15.83
N CYS A 229 10.04 11.98 -16.63
CA CYS A 229 10.49 11.78 -17.99
C CYS A 229 10.06 12.95 -18.88
N GLU A 230 10.93 13.36 -19.81
CA GLU A 230 10.65 14.47 -20.73
C GLU A 230 9.41 14.15 -21.60
N GLY A 231 8.48 15.10 -21.65
CA GLY A 231 7.24 14.94 -22.42
C GLY A 231 6.19 14.04 -21.79
N VAL A 232 6.46 13.45 -20.61
CA VAL A 232 5.52 12.58 -19.90
C VAL A 232 4.67 13.40 -18.94
N ALA A 233 3.35 13.33 -19.14
CA ALA A 233 2.37 13.95 -18.25
C ALA A 233 1.91 12.97 -17.14
N TYR A 234 1.27 13.50 -16.10
CA TYR A 234 0.53 12.68 -15.13
C TYR A 234 -0.52 11.81 -15.87
N PRO A 235 -0.63 10.51 -15.59
CA PRO A 235 -0.18 9.78 -14.41
C PRO A 235 1.24 9.20 -14.46
N GLY A 236 2.02 9.44 -15.50
CA GLY A 236 3.38 8.96 -15.64
C GLY A 236 3.50 7.65 -16.44
N VAL A 237 4.70 7.13 -16.50
CA VAL A 237 5.06 5.84 -17.13
C VAL A 237 5.70 4.91 -16.09
N PHE A 238 5.78 3.62 -16.40
CA PHE A 238 6.74 2.74 -15.74
C PHE A 238 8.12 3.01 -16.36
N SER A 239 9.13 3.21 -15.54
CA SER A 239 10.50 3.39 -16.05
C SER A 239 11.53 2.60 -15.24
N ALA A 240 12.64 2.27 -15.88
CA ALA A 240 13.79 1.64 -15.27
C ALA A 240 15.08 2.31 -15.73
N GLU A 241 16.04 2.47 -14.82
CA GLU A 241 17.39 2.95 -15.11
C GLU A 241 18.37 1.78 -15.07
N THR A 242 19.31 1.74 -16.01
CA THR A 242 20.37 0.74 -16.09
C THR A 242 21.73 1.32 -15.66
N VAL A 243 22.72 0.44 -15.45
CA VAL A 243 24.07 0.80 -14.95
C VAL A 243 24.82 1.80 -15.84
N ASP A 244 24.48 1.86 -17.14
CA ASP A 244 25.02 2.81 -18.10
C ASP A 244 24.30 4.18 -18.07
N GLY A 245 23.32 4.34 -17.18
CA GLY A 245 22.50 5.56 -17.04
C GLY A 245 21.36 5.67 -18.04
N THR A 246 21.14 4.64 -18.87
CA THR A 246 20.02 4.65 -19.83
C THR A 246 18.70 4.47 -19.08
N ARG A 247 17.67 5.26 -19.47
CA ARG A 247 16.32 5.13 -18.98
C ARG A 247 15.45 4.44 -20.02
N HIS A 248 14.74 3.41 -19.59
CA HIS A 248 13.79 2.63 -20.39
C HIS A 248 12.38 2.90 -19.88
N GLU A 249 11.44 3.11 -20.78
CA GLU A 249 10.07 3.52 -20.44
C GLU A 249 9.04 2.56 -21.03
N LEU A 250 7.96 2.36 -20.29
CA LEU A 250 6.81 1.57 -20.70
C LEU A 250 5.54 2.33 -20.34
N PRO A 251 4.57 2.47 -21.26
CA PRO A 251 3.27 3.07 -20.94
C PRO A 251 2.64 2.39 -19.72
N LEU A 252 2.11 3.19 -18.78
CA LEU A 252 1.61 2.69 -17.50
C LEU A 252 0.48 1.67 -17.66
N TRP A 253 -0.38 1.82 -18.69
CA TRP A 253 -1.45 0.86 -18.97
C TRP A 253 -0.91 -0.53 -19.34
N ARG A 254 0.22 -0.62 -20.06
CA ARG A 254 0.90 -1.89 -20.34
C ARG A 254 1.43 -2.52 -19.06
N ALA A 255 2.04 -1.72 -18.18
CA ALA A 255 2.48 -2.20 -16.88
C ALA A 255 1.32 -2.77 -16.06
N PHE A 256 0.16 -2.10 -16.03
CA PHE A 256 -1.03 -2.61 -15.35
C PHE A 256 -1.58 -3.91 -15.98
N ARG A 257 -1.51 -4.05 -17.30
CA ARG A 257 -1.90 -5.29 -18.00
C ARG A 257 -1.01 -6.46 -17.57
N THR A 258 0.30 -6.27 -17.53
CA THR A 258 1.26 -7.29 -17.06
C THR A 258 1.03 -7.61 -15.59
N PHE A 259 0.81 -6.62 -14.73
CA PHE A 259 0.52 -6.85 -13.32
C PHE A 259 -0.74 -7.70 -13.05
N LYS A 260 -1.74 -7.67 -13.94
CA LYS A 260 -2.92 -8.53 -13.79
C LYS A 260 -2.55 -10.02 -13.69
N ARG A 261 -1.51 -10.46 -14.42
CA ARG A 261 -1.06 -11.85 -14.46
C ARG A 261 -0.23 -12.27 -13.24
N HIS A 262 0.12 -11.33 -12.37
CA HIS A 262 1.01 -11.55 -11.22
C HIS A 262 0.37 -11.15 -9.89
N LYS A 263 -0.95 -11.07 -9.83
CA LYS A 263 -1.67 -10.79 -8.58
C LYS A 263 -1.78 -12.03 -7.71
N THR A 264 -1.77 -11.84 -6.40
CA THR A 264 -2.04 -12.93 -5.48
C THR A 264 -3.55 -13.20 -5.38
N HIS A 265 -3.97 -14.44 -5.19
CA HIS A 265 -5.37 -14.80 -4.94
C HIS A 265 -5.95 -14.00 -3.78
N ARG A 266 -5.14 -13.78 -2.72
CA ARG A 266 -5.57 -12.97 -1.59
C ARG A 266 -5.96 -11.55 -2.01
N CYS A 267 -5.20 -10.91 -2.88
CA CYS A 267 -5.52 -9.57 -3.38
C CYS A 267 -6.77 -9.57 -4.28
N LEU A 268 -6.98 -10.61 -5.06
CA LEU A 268 -8.15 -10.74 -5.94
C LEU A 268 -9.45 -10.89 -5.14
N SER A 269 -9.44 -11.63 -4.02
CA SER A 269 -10.61 -11.79 -3.14
C SER A 269 -10.75 -10.66 -2.10
N CYS A 270 -9.74 -9.80 -1.90
CA CYS A 270 -9.73 -8.80 -0.83
C CYS A 270 -10.83 -7.74 -1.02
N PRO A 271 -11.73 -7.52 -0.03
CA PRO A 271 -12.80 -6.54 -0.11
C PRO A 271 -12.39 -5.13 0.30
N ASP A 272 -11.15 -4.94 0.80
CA ASP A 272 -10.75 -3.70 1.45
C ASP A 272 -9.98 -2.79 0.50
N TRP A 273 -10.56 -1.64 0.19
CA TRP A 273 -9.86 -0.54 -0.48
C TRP A 273 -9.13 0.34 0.53
N LEU A 274 -9.76 0.59 1.67
CA LEU A 274 -9.21 1.20 2.87
C LEU A 274 -9.58 0.34 4.07
N SER A 275 -8.74 0.31 5.10
CA SER A 275 -9.06 -0.37 6.36
C SER A 275 -9.95 0.48 7.25
N GLY A 276 -9.78 1.81 7.19
CA GLY A 276 -10.41 2.73 8.10
C GLY A 276 -9.76 2.80 9.49
N LEU A 277 -8.59 2.19 9.67
CA LEU A 277 -7.96 1.96 10.99
C LEU A 277 -6.68 2.81 11.19
N THR A 278 -6.61 3.98 10.60
CA THR A 278 -5.43 4.86 10.62
C THR A 278 -5.78 6.28 11.03
N ASP A 279 -4.77 7.11 11.25
CA ASP A 279 -4.98 8.53 11.49
C ASP A 279 -5.34 9.28 10.21
N VAL A 280 -4.72 8.86 9.10
CA VAL A 280 -4.89 9.45 7.77
C VAL A 280 -4.96 8.34 6.73
N SER A 281 -5.87 8.46 5.75
CA SER A 281 -5.88 7.60 4.56
C SER A 281 -5.76 8.45 3.31
N VAL A 282 -4.99 7.96 2.34
CA VAL A 282 -4.68 8.68 1.10
C VAL A 282 -4.94 7.81 -0.12
N PHE A 283 -5.53 8.38 -1.15
CA PHE A 283 -5.68 7.75 -2.45
C PHE A 283 -5.48 8.77 -3.58
N ASP A 284 -5.41 8.31 -4.82
CA ASP A 284 -5.24 9.19 -5.98
C ASP A 284 -6.39 10.19 -6.10
N GLY A 285 -6.07 11.42 -6.46
CA GLY A 285 -7.06 12.44 -6.80
C GLY A 285 -7.77 12.14 -8.13
N ASP A 286 -7.13 11.40 -9.03
CA ASP A 286 -7.75 10.89 -10.25
C ASP A 286 -8.67 9.71 -9.91
N PRO A 287 -9.96 9.75 -10.29
CA PRO A 287 -10.90 8.68 -10.01
C PRO A 287 -10.57 7.37 -10.71
N ASN A 288 -9.85 7.43 -11.84
CA ASN A 288 -9.49 6.27 -12.62
C ASN A 288 -8.13 6.38 -13.29
N ILE A 289 -7.10 6.09 -12.54
CA ILE A 289 -5.71 6.18 -12.99
C ILE A 289 -5.41 5.27 -14.20
N PHE A 290 -6.15 4.17 -14.37
CA PHE A 290 -5.98 3.29 -15.52
C PHE A 290 -6.45 3.97 -16.80
N VAL A 291 -7.62 4.60 -16.81
CA VAL A 291 -8.13 5.36 -17.97
C VAL A 291 -7.17 6.50 -18.31
N ALA A 292 -6.73 7.24 -17.31
CA ALA A 292 -5.73 8.29 -17.50
C ALA A 292 -4.43 7.74 -18.13
N SER A 293 -4.00 6.54 -17.75
CA SER A 293 -2.79 5.92 -18.31
C SER A 293 -2.95 5.49 -19.78
N VAL A 294 -4.16 5.09 -20.19
CA VAL A 294 -4.47 4.77 -21.61
C VAL A 294 -4.48 6.04 -22.45
N ASN A 295 -5.09 7.10 -21.93
CA ASN A 295 -5.19 8.39 -22.63
C ASN A 295 -3.87 9.18 -22.65
N GLY A 296 -2.86 8.75 -21.88
CA GLY A 296 -1.58 9.43 -21.76
C GLY A 296 -1.60 10.68 -20.88
N THR A 297 -2.76 11.10 -20.39
CA THR A 297 -2.94 12.26 -19.51
C THR A 297 -4.17 12.11 -18.64
N SER A 298 -4.26 12.90 -17.58
CA SER A 298 -5.41 13.00 -16.70
C SER A 298 -5.95 14.44 -16.71
N ASP A 299 -7.27 14.58 -16.70
CA ASP A 299 -7.96 15.87 -16.50
C ASP A 299 -7.86 16.36 -15.04
N TYR A 300 -7.42 15.50 -14.14
CA TYR A 300 -7.26 15.80 -12.73
C TYR A 300 -5.87 16.34 -12.42
N ALA A 301 -5.82 17.36 -11.56
CA ALA A 301 -4.55 17.84 -11.04
C ALA A 301 -3.84 16.76 -10.23
N LYS A 302 -2.51 16.76 -10.29
CA LYS A 302 -1.67 15.80 -9.56
C LYS A 302 -1.69 16.08 -8.05
N HIS A 303 -2.66 15.48 -7.36
CA HIS A 303 -2.80 15.55 -5.90
C HIS A 303 -3.30 14.22 -5.34
N GLY A 304 -3.19 14.02 -4.03
CA GLY A 304 -3.85 12.94 -3.32
C GLY A 304 -5.19 13.41 -2.75
N THR A 305 -6.17 12.51 -2.69
CA THR A 305 -7.35 12.70 -1.85
C THR A 305 -7.07 12.10 -0.49
N VAL A 306 -7.31 12.87 0.56
CA VAL A 306 -6.92 12.56 1.95
C VAL A 306 -8.16 12.53 2.82
N LEU A 307 -8.35 11.42 3.54
CA LEU A 307 -9.34 11.26 4.60
C LEU A 307 -8.62 11.44 5.94
N ILE A 308 -9.07 12.39 6.72
CA ILE A 308 -8.63 12.62 8.09
C ILE A 308 -9.58 11.88 9.02
N ARG A 309 -9.02 10.99 9.86
CA ARG A 309 -9.82 10.07 10.66
C ARG A 309 -9.75 10.32 12.15
N THR A 310 -8.64 10.89 12.63
CA THR A 310 -8.42 11.13 14.07
C THR A 310 -8.07 12.58 14.35
N PRO A 311 -8.26 13.05 15.58
CA PRO A 311 -7.79 14.37 16.01
C PRO A 311 -6.28 14.56 15.79
N LEU A 312 -5.47 13.49 15.92
CA LEU A 312 -4.03 13.51 15.65
C LEU A 312 -3.76 13.73 14.16
N GLY A 313 -4.46 13.01 13.28
CA GLY A 313 -4.38 13.22 11.83
C GLY A 313 -4.71 14.66 11.43
N ALA A 314 -5.78 15.21 12.02
CA ALA A 314 -6.17 16.59 11.81
C ALA A 314 -5.11 17.59 12.31
N ALA A 315 -4.51 17.35 13.46
CA ALA A 315 -3.45 18.20 14.01
C ALA A 315 -2.20 18.22 13.11
N VAL A 316 -1.77 17.05 12.62
CA VAL A 316 -0.64 16.92 11.71
C VAL A 316 -0.91 17.64 10.38
N LEU A 317 -2.10 17.44 9.77
CA LEU A 317 -2.46 18.12 8.52
C LEU A 317 -2.43 19.65 8.68
N ARG A 318 -3.09 20.17 9.71
CA ARG A 318 -3.11 21.62 9.97
C ARG A 318 -1.72 22.18 10.25
N SER A 319 -0.89 21.46 11.01
CA SER A 319 0.49 21.85 11.27
C SER A 319 1.32 21.89 9.99
N ALA A 320 1.19 20.86 9.12
CA ALA A 320 1.88 20.81 7.83
C ALA A 320 1.44 21.93 6.88
N GLN A 321 0.14 22.25 6.86
CA GLN A 321 -0.41 23.35 6.06
C GLN A 321 0.10 24.71 6.55
N ASN A 322 0.07 24.95 7.86
CA ASN A 322 0.57 26.19 8.46
C ASN A 322 2.08 26.39 8.27
N ALA A 323 2.84 25.30 8.23
CA ALA A 323 4.27 25.31 7.97
C ALA A 323 4.63 25.44 6.47
N GLY A 324 3.63 25.51 5.57
CA GLY A 324 3.87 25.58 4.13
C GLY A 324 4.48 24.30 3.53
N VAL A 325 4.23 23.15 4.15
CA VAL A 325 4.73 21.85 3.67
C VAL A 325 3.77 21.22 2.67
N VAL A 326 2.46 21.39 2.88
CA VAL A 326 1.43 20.87 1.99
C VAL A 326 0.44 21.95 1.58
N GLY A 327 -0.03 21.87 0.33
CA GLY A 327 -1.23 22.54 -0.15
C GLY A 327 -2.45 21.70 0.15
N VAL A 328 -3.53 22.34 0.60
CA VAL A 328 -4.79 21.69 0.97
C VAL A 328 -5.95 22.43 0.34
N ARG A 329 -6.91 21.69 -0.21
CA ARG A 329 -8.16 22.23 -0.76
C ARG A 329 -9.32 21.31 -0.41
N GLN A 330 -10.45 21.89 -0.05
CA GLN A 330 -11.69 21.11 0.10
C GLN A 330 -12.05 20.42 -1.21
N THR A 331 -12.50 19.20 -1.13
CA THR A 331 -12.89 18.40 -2.29
C THR A 331 -13.98 17.41 -1.93
N ASP A 332 -14.67 16.93 -2.93
CA ASP A 332 -15.59 15.79 -2.81
C ASP A 332 -14.87 14.50 -3.18
N LEU A 333 -15.49 13.37 -2.83
CA LEU A 333 -14.99 12.07 -3.26
C LEU A 333 -15.01 12.00 -4.80
N PRO A 334 -13.88 11.73 -5.46
CA PRO A 334 -13.84 11.60 -6.91
C PRO A 334 -14.83 10.54 -7.39
N PRO A 335 -15.69 10.83 -8.38
CA PRO A 335 -16.64 9.87 -8.92
C PRO A 335 -15.93 8.76 -9.73
N GLY A 336 -16.57 7.60 -9.85
CA GLY A 336 -16.15 6.56 -10.80
C GLY A 336 -14.82 5.89 -10.50
N ASN A 337 -14.37 5.85 -9.22
CA ASN A 337 -13.13 5.16 -8.85
C ASN A 337 -13.27 3.64 -9.01
N LEU A 338 -12.70 3.09 -10.09
CA LEU A 338 -12.77 1.66 -10.40
C LEU A 338 -12.19 0.76 -9.30
N GLY A 339 -11.13 1.20 -8.61
CA GLY A 339 -10.56 0.44 -7.49
C GLY A 339 -11.57 0.28 -6.36
N LEU A 340 -12.27 1.34 -6.01
CA LEU A 340 -13.32 1.33 -4.98
C LEU A 340 -14.53 0.50 -5.42
N GLU A 341 -15.00 0.64 -6.66
CA GLU A 341 -16.16 -0.11 -7.18
C GLU A 341 -15.95 -1.63 -7.11
N ARG A 342 -14.76 -2.10 -7.52
CA ARG A 342 -14.39 -3.51 -7.40
C ARG A 342 -14.41 -3.99 -5.96
N LYS A 343 -13.87 -3.20 -5.06
CA LYS A 343 -13.85 -3.54 -3.62
C LYS A 343 -15.25 -3.55 -3.01
N ARG A 344 -16.12 -2.64 -3.45
CA ARG A 344 -17.54 -2.65 -3.04
C ARG A 344 -18.23 -3.94 -3.43
N SER A 345 -18.08 -4.37 -4.68
CA SER A 345 -18.67 -5.62 -5.16
C SER A 345 -18.17 -6.84 -4.37
N ARG A 346 -16.85 -6.91 -4.13
CA ARG A 346 -16.26 -7.98 -3.31
C ARG A 346 -16.76 -7.94 -1.87
N ARG A 347 -16.89 -6.78 -1.26
CA ARG A 347 -17.39 -6.65 0.11
C ARG A 347 -18.82 -7.13 0.24
N VAL A 348 -19.70 -6.80 -0.70
CA VAL A 348 -21.08 -7.30 -0.71
C VAL A 348 -21.10 -8.84 -0.78
N LEU A 349 -20.23 -9.45 -1.58
CA LEU A 349 -20.13 -10.91 -1.64
C LEU A 349 -19.62 -11.50 -0.32
N HIS A 350 -18.58 -10.91 0.29
CA HIS A 350 -18.10 -11.35 1.61
C HIS A 350 -19.15 -11.23 2.70
N GLU A 351 -19.90 -10.14 2.75
CA GLU A 351 -21.00 -9.94 3.71
C GLU A 351 -22.13 -10.99 3.53
N ARG A 352 -22.30 -11.50 2.33
CA ARG A 352 -23.24 -12.61 2.03
C ARG A 352 -22.64 -14.00 2.28
N GLY A 353 -21.43 -14.10 2.80
CA GLY A 353 -20.72 -15.36 3.00
C GLY A 353 -20.19 -16.00 1.72
N ALA A 354 -20.20 -15.28 0.59
CA ALA A 354 -19.66 -15.75 -0.67
C ALA A 354 -18.22 -15.27 -0.86
N ARG A 355 -17.37 -16.10 -1.46
CA ARG A 355 -16.04 -15.69 -1.90
C ARG A 355 -16.07 -15.38 -3.40
N PRO A 356 -15.59 -14.21 -3.83
CA PRO A 356 -15.65 -13.79 -5.23
C PRO A 356 -14.77 -14.61 -6.18
N ILE A 357 -13.78 -15.35 -5.65
CA ILE A 357 -12.92 -16.26 -6.40
C ILE A 357 -12.70 -17.55 -5.61
N PRO A 358 -12.47 -18.69 -6.29
CA PRO A 358 -12.13 -19.95 -5.66
C PRO A 358 -10.91 -19.82 -4.74
N GLU A 359 -10.91 -20.59 -3.66
CA GLU A 359 -9.70 -20.70 -2.82
C GLU A 359 -8.61 -21.44 -3.61
N PRO A 360 -7.35 -21.00 -3.50
CA PRO A 360 -6.23 -21.77 -4.02
C PRO A 360 -6.14 -23.12 -3.26
N PRO A 361 -5.54 -24.15 -3.87
CA PRO A 361 -5.34 -25.44 -3.22
C PRO A 361 -4.59 -25.35 -1.89
N ILE A 362 -3.68 -24.38 -1.78
CA ILE A 362 -3.00 -24.00 -0.55
C ILE A 362 -3.40 -22.55 -0.23
N PRO A 363 -4.08 -22.27 0.89
CA PRO A 363 -4.52 -20.93 1.23
C PRO A 363 -3.36 -19.92 1.23
N GLY A 364 -3.49 -18.87 0.43
CA GLY A 364 -2.49 -17.80 0.33
C GLY A 364 -1.29 -18.08 -0.57
N TYR A 365 -1.19 -19.28 -1.13
CA TYR A 365 -0.14 -19.63 -2.09
C TYR A 365 -0.69 -19.56 -3.51
N VAL A 366 0.02 -18.89 -4.39
CA VAL A 366 -0.21 -18.84 -5.83
C VAL A 366 1.10 -19.19 -6.52
N GLU A 367 1.10 -20.23 -7.34
CA GLU A 367 2.24 -20.52 -8.18
C GLU A 367 2.54 -19.33 -9.10
N PRO A 368 3.81 -18.94 -9.27
CA PRO A 368 4.19 -17.91 -10.23
C PRO A 368 3.70 -18.27 -11.62
N GLY A 369 2.85 -17.43 -12.21
CA GLY A 369 2.22 -17.69 -13.51
C GLY A 369 0.79 -18.25 -13.47
N GLU A 370 0.32 -18.78 -12.33
CA GLU A 370 -1.11 -19.09 -12.12
C GLU A 370 -1.87 -17.83 -11.75
N CYS A 371 -2.35 -17.12 -12.72
CA CYS A 371 -3.23 -15.98 -12.50
C CYS A 371 -4.64 -16.32 -12.90
N VAL A 372 -5.56 -16.11 -11.99
CA VAL A 372 -6.98 -16.10 -12.33
C VAL A 372 -7.24 -14.93 -13.26
N ASP A 373 -7.84 -15.20 -14.39
CA ASP A 373 -8.23 -14.14 -15.32
C ASP A 373 -9.26 -13.25 -14.62
N ASP A 374 -8.87 -12.01 -14.38
CA ASP A 374 -9.61 -11.04 -13.58
C ASP A 374 -10.70 -10.34 -14.41
N ASP A 375 -10.90 -10.71 -15.68
CA ASP A 375 -11.80 -10.03 -16.61
C ASP A 375 -13.27 -10.06 -16.17
N GLU A 376 -13.69 -11.08 -15.46
CA GLU A 376 -15.03 -11.12 -14.86
C GLU A 376 -15.17 -10.22 -13.61
N LEU A 377 -14.08 -9.99 -12.91
CA LEU A 377 -14.04 -9.15 -11.69
C LEU A 377 -13.64 -7.70 -11.97
N LEU A 378 -13.09 -7.44 -13.15
CA LEU A 378 -12.69 -6.15 -13.63
C LEU A 378 -13.63 -5.73 -14.76
N SER A 379 -14.73 -5.09 -14.44
CA SER A 379 -15.50 -4.36 -15.45
C SER A 379 -14.65 -3.19 -15.96
N VAL A 380 -13.71 -3.49 -16.85
CA VAL A 380 -13.04 -2.46 -17.65
C VAL A 380 -14.07 -1.90 -18.61
N PRO A 381 -14.29 -0.60 -18.68
CA PRO A 381 -15.19 0.00 -19.66
C PRO A 381 -14.89 -0.50 -21.08
N ALA A 382 -15.95 -0.73 -21.88
CA ALA A 382 -15.83 -1.35 -23.20
C ALA A 382 -14.97 -0.56 -24.19
N ASP A 383 -14.88 0.76 -24.00
CA ASP A 383 -14.01 1.67 -24.75
C ASP A 383 -12.51 1.43 -24.48
N ILE A 384 -12.16 1.03 -23.28
CA ILE A 384 -10.76 0.71 -22.91
C ILE A 384 -10.35 -0.66 -23.48
N ARG A 385 -11.28 -1.61 -23.60
CA ARG A 385 -11.02 -2.92 -24.21
C ARG A 385 -10.68 -2.81 -25.70
N LYS A 386 -11.17 -1.79 -26.39
CA LYS A 386 -10.85 -1.54 -27.81
C LYS A 386 -9.38 -1.16 -28.00
N HIS A 387 -8.80 -0.42 -27.06
CA HIS A 387 -7.38 -0.04 -27.14
C HIS A 387 -6.42 -1.17 -26.73
N GLU A 388 -6.88 -2.19 -25.99
CA GLU A 388 -6.07 -3.37 -25.70
C GLU A 388 -5.86 -4.29 -26.92
N GLY A 389 -6.76 -4.24 -27.93
CA GLY A 389 -6.69 -5.04 -29.16
C GLY A 389 -5.93 -4.38 -30.32
N GLU A 390 -5.63 -3.08 -30.23
CA GLU A 390 -4.93 -2.33 -31.29
C GLU A 390 -3.41 -2.18 -31.03
N ALA A 391 -2.91 -2.77 -29.95
CA ALA A 391 -1.52 -2.61 -29.48
C ALA A 391 -0.69 -3.91 -29.55
N ASP A 392 -1.08 -4.86 -30.43
CA ASP A 392 -0.26 -6.02 -30.79
C ASP A 392 0.64 -5.72 -32.00
#